data_326c39e64344b4316ef645e059d66001
#
_entry.id   326c39e64344b4316ef645e059d66001
#
_cell.length_a   1.000
_cell.length_b   1.000
_cell.length_c   1.000
_cell.angle_alpha   90.00
_cell.angle_beta   90.00
_cell.angle_gamma   90.00
#
_symmetry.space_group_name_H-M   'P 1'
#
loop_
_entity.id
_entity.type
_entity.pdbx_description
1 polymer ?
#
loop_
_entity_poly.entity_id
_entity_poly.type
_entity_poly.pdbx_seq_one_letter_code
_entity_poly.pdbx_strand_id
1 'polypeptide(L)'
;MEFSSKLLENAVYEVSLLPGIGKRTALRLVLHLLNQPEQRTQLLTTALSKLREEVNFCKSCHNISDTEICEICSNTKRNESIICVVEDIRDVMAIENTAQFNGLYHVLGGKISPMEGVGPQDLNIVSLVNKVKQGNVKELIFALSSTMEGDTTNFYIYKQLEGLEITTSTIARGISVGDELEYADEVTLGRSILNRVPFERSIKAT
;
A
#
# COMPACT_ATOMS: atom_id res chain seq x y z
N MET A 1 5.09 -22.17 29.02
CA MET A 1 5.80 -23.31 28.44
C MET A 1 7.20 -23.26 29.00
N GLU A 2 7.67 -24.33 29.58
CA GLU A 2 9.07 -24.49 29.95
C GLU A 2 9.82 -25.14 28.77
N PHE A 3 10.95 -24.57 28.40
CA PHE A 3 11.80 -25.10 27.32
C PHE A 3 13.03 -25.75 27.91
N SER A 4 13.38 -26.93 27.43
CA SER A 4 14.61 -27.64 27.83
C SER A 4 15.87 -27.03 27.23
N SER A 5 15.74 -26.12 26.27
CA SER A 5 16.85 -25.46 25.56
C SER A 5 16.59 -23.94 25.46
N LYS A 6 17.55 -23.15 25.95
CA LYS A 6 17.54 -21.69 25.80
C LYS A 6 17.61 -21.24 24.34
N LEU A 7 18.29 -21.99 23.49
CA LEU A 7 18.35 -21.68 22.04
C LEU A 7 16.97 -21.80 21.39
N LEU A 8 16.23 -22.87 21.74
CA LEU A 8 14.86 -23.06 21.29
C LEU A 8 13.95 -21.95 21.81
N GLU A 9 14.05 -21.61 23.12
CA GLU A 9 13.28 -20.55 23.74
C GLU A 9 13.47 -19.21 23.05
N ASN A 10 14.72 -18.79 22.80
CA ASN A 10 15.06 -17.55 22.12
C ASN A 10 14.50 -17.51 20.68
N ALA A 11 14.66 -18.59 19.93
CA ALA A 11 14.15 -18.65 18.55
C ALA A 11 12.62 -18.55 18.53
N VAL A 12 11.91 -19.22 19.43
CA VAL A 12 10.45 -19.15 19.57
C VAL A 12 10.02 -17.75 20.00
N TYR A 13 10.75 -17.12 20.91
CA TYR A 13 10.47 -15.75 21.34
C TYR A 13 10.55 -14.78 20.17
N GLU A 14 11.66 -14.73 19.43
CA GLU A 14 11.84 -13.82 18.29
C GLU A 14 10.78 -14.03 17.20
N VAL A 15 10.49 -15.27 16.83
CA VAL A 15 9.45 -15.56 15.85
C VAL A 15 8.05 -15.15 16.38
N SER A 16 7.82 -15.22 17.69
CA SER A 16 6.54 -14.83 18.29
C SER A 16 6.31 -13.31 18.36
N LEU A 17 7.34 -12.50 18.14
CA LEU A 17 7.21 -11.04 18.03
C LEU A 17 6.65 -10.59 16.67
N LEU A 18 6.61 -11.48 15.68
CA LEU A 18 6.02 -11.16 14.38
C LEU A 18 4.49 -11.01 14.51
N PRO A 19 3.90 -9.98 13.85
CA PRO A 19 2.46 -9.73 13.91
C PRO A 19 1.64 -10.97 13.49
N GLY A 20 0.62 -11.30 14.28
CA GLY A 20 -0.25 -12.45 14.03
C GLY A 20 0.35 -13.81 14.40
N ILE A 21 1.59 -13.87 14.92
CA ILE A 21 2.24 -15.11 15.32
C ILE A 21 2.23 -15.26 16.85
N GLY A 22 1.37 -16.13 17.36
CA GLY A 22 1.38 -16.51 18.77
C GLY A 22 2.46 -17.55 19.11
N LYS A 23 2.81 -17.68 20.40
CA LYS A 23 3.85 -18.61 20.89
C LYS A 23 3.71 -20.05 20.38
N ARG A 24 2.48 -20.58 20.26
CA ARG A 24 2.24 -21.95 19.74
C ARG A 24 2.61 -22.08 18.26
N THR A 25 2.24 -21.07 17.47
CA THR A 25 2.60 -21.02 16.04
C THR A 25 4.10 -20.85 15.87
N ALA A 26 4.72 -19.94 16.63
CA ALA A 26 6.17 -19.75 16.64
C ALA A 26 6.92 -21.04 16.94
N LEU A 27 6.53 -21.78 17.98
CA LEU A 27 7.13 -23.08 18.31
C LEU A 27 7.02 -24.07 17.14
N ARG A 28 5.86 -24.17 16.51
CA ARG A 28 5.64 -25.07 15.36
C ARG A 28 6.56 -24.70 14.18
N LEU A 29 6.72 -23.39 13.89
CA LEU A 29 7.58 -22.90 12.81
C LEU A 29 9.05 -23.17 13.10
N VAL A 30 9.52 -22.88 14.33
CA VAL A 30 10.92 -23.12 14.73
C VAL A 30 11.25 -24.61 14.71
N LEU A 31 10.38 -25.48 15.22
CA LEU A 31 10.58 -26.93 15.15
C LEU A 31 10.55 -27.44 13.69
N HIS A 32 9.73 -26.85 12.84
CA HIS A 32 9.76 -27.17 11.41
C HIS A 32 11.12 -26.83 10.79
N LEU A 33 11.68 -25.64 11.06
CA LEU A 33 13.00 -25.24 10.57
C LEU A 33 14.10 -26.14 11.12
N LEU A 34 14.02 -26.54 12.39
CA LEU A 34 14.98 -27.42 13.02
C LEU A 34 15.04 -28.82 12.34
N ASN A 35 13.91 -29.28 11.80
CA ASN A 35 13.81 -30.55 11.07
C ASN A 35 14.18 -30.44 9.58
N GLN A 36 14.48 -29.22 9.09
CA GLN A 36 14.97 -29.02 7.72
C GLN A 36 16.52 -29.05 7.68
N PRO A 37 17.13 -29.25 6.50
CA PRO A 37 18.58 -29.06 6.34
C PRO A 37 19.00 -27.66 6.80
N GLU A 38 20.14 -27.56 7.47
CA GLU A 38 20.70 -26.31 8.02
C GLU A 38 20.74 -25.18 6.98
N GLN A 39 21.06 -25.51 5.73
CA GLN A 39 21.08 -24.57 4.60
C GLN A 39 19.75 -23.84 4.42
N ARG A 40 18.61 -24.48 4.73
CA ARG A 40 17.28 -23.85 4.59
C ARG A 40 17.10 -22.70 5.57
N THR A 41 17.55 -22.88 6.80
CA THR A 41 17.53 -21.82 7.83
C THR A 41 18.47 -20.69 7.47
N GLN A 42 19.67 -21.00 6.97
CA GLN A 42 20.65 -20.01 6.52
C GLN A 42 20.13 -19.18 5.35
N LEU A 43 19.48 -19.80 4.37
CA LEU A 43 18.86 -19.07 3.25
C LEU A 43 17.76 -18.11 3.71
N LEU A 44 16.89 -18.55 4.64
CA LEU A 44 15.83 -17.71 5.18
C LEU A 44 16.41 -16.50 5.93
N THR A 45 17.34 -16.73 6.86
CA THR A 45 17.93 -15.64 7.66
C THR A 45 18.74 -14.68 6.79
N THR A 46 19.50 -15.20 5.83
CA THR A 46 20.24 -14.36 4.88
C THR A 46 19.31 -13.51 4.01
N ALA A 47 18.20 -14.08 3.52
CA ALA A 47 17.23 -13.33 2.72
C ALA A 47 16.61 -12.19 3.52
N LEU A 48 16.24 -12.43 4.78
CA LEU A 48 15.66 -11.40 5.66
C LEU A 48 16.68 -10.31 6.01
N SER A 49 17.93 -10.68 6.33
CA SER A 49 19.01 -9.73 6.61
C SER A 49 19.30 -8.85 5.40
N LYS A 50 19.50 -9.46 4.22
CA LYS A 50 19.72 -8.71 2.97
C LYS A 50 18.57 -7.76 2.64
N LEU A 51 17.32 -8.23 2.76
CA LEU A 51 16.17 -7.37 2.54
C LEU A 51 16.25 -6.11 3.43
N ARG A 52 16.60 -6.28 4.72
CA ARG A 52 16.66 -5.16 5.65
C ARG A 52 17.83 -4.21 5.39
N GLU A 53 18.97 -4.75 4.95
CA GLU A 53 20.23 -4.01 4.77
C GLU A 53 20.30 -3.32 3.40
N GLU A 54 19.80 -3.96 2.34
CA GLU A 54 20.02 -3.56 0.95
C GLU A 54 18.80 -2.89 0.30
N VAL A 55 17.57 -3.09 0.86
CA VAL A 55 16.37 -2.49 0.28
C VAL A 55 16.40 -0.97 0.37
N ASN A 56 16.02 -0.33 -0.73
CA ASN A 56 15.89 1.11 -0.83
C ASN A 56 14.42 1.52 -1.00
N PHE A 57 14.14 2.79 -0.77
CA PHE A 57 12.89 3.42 -1.18
C PHE A 57 13.15 4.32 -2.39
N CYS A 58 12.34 4.15 -3.43
CA CYS A 58 12.46 4.92 -4.66
C CYS A 58 12.43 6.42 -4.38
N LYS A 59 13.44 7.16 -4.81
CA LYS A 59 13.53 8.63 -4.62
C LYS A 59 12.39 9.39 -5.28
N SER A 60 11.72 8.79 -6.28
CA SER A 60 10.62 9.42 -7.00
C SER A 60 9.25 9.12 -6.40
N CYS A 61 8.95 7.89 -6.02
CA CYS A 61 7.60 7.48 -5.64
C CYS A 61 7.48 6.87 -4.24
N HIS A 62 8.60 6.69 -3.53
CA HIS A 62 8.71 6.06 -2.20
C HIS A 62 8.27 4.59 -2.15
N ASN A 63 8.09 3.93 -3.30
CA ASN A 63 7.90 2.48 -3.34
C ASN A 63 9.21 1.76 -3.00
N ILE A 64 9.11 0.51 -2.56
CA ILE A 64 10.27 -0.35 -2.32
C ILE A 64 11.04 -0.62 -3.63
N SER A 65 12.36 -0.65 -3.56
CA SER A 65 13.22 -0.78 -4.74
C SER A 65 14.59 -1.32 -4.37
N ASP A 66 15.21 -2.07 -5.27
CA ASP A 66 16.60 -2.49 -5.15
C ASP A 66 17.57 -1.41 -5.65
N THR A 67 17.06 -0.37 -6.29
CA THR A 67 17.81 0.74 -6.86
C THR A 67 17.25 2.09 -6.43
N GLU A 68 17.95 3.20 -6.74
CA GLU A 68 17.48 4.56 -6.38
C GLU A 68 16.12 4.91 -7.00
N ILE A 69 15.84 4.41 -8.20
CA ILE A 69 14.56 4.60 -8.91
C ILE A 69 14.00 3.23 -9.24
N CYS A 70 12.78 2.94 -8.78
CA CYS A 70 12.14 1.64 -8.97
C CYS A 70 11.80 1.37 -10.45
N GLU A 71 11.57 0.10 -10.77
CA GLU A 71 11.22 -0.35 -12.13
C GLU A 71 9.98 0.34 -12.70
N ILE A 72 9.00 0.68 -11.86
CA ILE A 72 7.81 1.40 -12.29
C ILE A 72 8.17 2.82 -12.74
N CYS A 73 8.96 3.55 -11.95
CA CYS A 73 9.33 4.94 -12.26
C CYS A 73 10.36 5.04 -13.40
N SER A 74 11.18 4.02 -13.63
CA SER A 74 12.16 4.00 -14.73
C SER A 74 11.58 3.49 -16.06
N ASN A 75 10.36 2.96 -16.04
CA ASN A 75 9.72 2.42 -17.26
C ASN A 75 9.13 3.53 -18.12
N THR A 76 9.81 3.84 -19.23
CA THR A 76 9.41 4.87 -20.19
C THR A 76 8.09 4.61 -20.92
N LYS A 77 7.51 3.41 -20.79
CA LYS A 77 6.20 3.09 -21.39
C LYS A 77 5.05 3.55 -20.48
N ARG A 78 5.33 3.97 -19.25
CA ARG A 78 4.34 4.46 -18.29
C ARG A 78 3.96 5.91 -18.58
N ASN A 79 2.73 6.26 -18.29
CA ASN A 79 2.23 7.63 -18.41
C ASN A 79 2.64 8.45 -17.18
N GLU A 80 3.66 9.26 -17.31
CA GLU A 80 4.19 10.12 -16.25
C GLU A 80 3.24 11.26 -15.85
N SER A 81 2.22 11.55 -16.67
CA SER A 81 1.26 12.61 -16.37
C SER A 81 0.15 12.19 -15.41
N ILE A 82 0.05 10.91 -15.04
CA ILE A 82 -0.95 10.37 -14.13
C ILE A 82 -0.25 9.71 -12.95
N ILE A 83 -0.59 10.15 -11.74
CA ILE A 83 -0.06 9.58 -10.50
C ILE A 83 -1.20 9.01 -9.66
N CYS A 84 -1.10 7.74 -9.28
CA CYS A 84 -1.95 7.10 -8.29
C CYS A 84 -1.30 7.25 -6.90
N VAL A 85 -1.99 7.93 -6.01
CA VAL A 85 -1.56 8.15 -4.62
C VAL A 85 -2.13 7.05 -3.75
N VAL A 86 -1.25 6.33 -3.05
CA VAL A 86 -1.59 5.17 -2.22
C VAL A 86 -1.04 5.30 -0.80
N GLU A 87 -1.60 4.55 0.14
CA GLU A 87 -1.14 4.55 1.53
C GLU A 87 0.21 3.85 1.67
N ASP A 88 0.32 2.62 1.14
CA ASP A 88 1.52 1.80 1.29
C ASP A 88 1.85 0.97 0.04
N ILE A 89 2.91 0.19 0.15
CA ILE A 89 3.45 -0.66 -0.92
C ILE A 89 2.48 -1.78 -1.33
N ARG A 90 1.65 -2.27 -0.40
CA ARG A 90 0.65 -3.33 -0.67
C ARG A 90 -0.39 -2.85 -1.65
N ASP A 91 -0.75 -1.57 -1.57
CA ASP A 91 -1.71 -0.94 -2.49
C ASP A 91 -1.13 -0.88 -3.90
N VAL A 92 0.17 -0.51 -4.03
CA VAL A 92 0.87 -0.57 -5.33
C VAL A 92 0.78 -1.97 -5.92
N MET A 93 1.12 -3.00 -5.14
CA MET A 93 1.08 -4.39 -5.58
C MET A 93 -0.34 -4.82 -5.99
N ALA A 94 -1.36 -4.42 -5.23
CA ALA A 94 -2.75 -4.74 -5.51
C ALA A 94 -3.22 -4.13 -6.83
N ILE A 95 -2.88 -2.85 -7.09
CA ILE A 95 -3.26 -2.16 -8.32
C ILE A 95 -2.47 -2.73 -9.52
N GLU A 96 -1.17 -2.96 -9.39
CA GLU A 96 -0.33 -3.56 -10.45
C GLU A 96 -0.84 -4.94 -10.86
N ASN A 97 -1.29 -5.76 -9.92
CA ASN A 97 -1.84 -7.09 -10.20
C ASN A 97 -3.11 -7.05 -11.07
N THR A 98 -3.80 -5.91 -11.13
CA THR A 98 -4.95 -5.74 -12.04
C THR A 98 -4.53 -5.59 -13.50
N ALA A 99 -3.30 -5.16 -13.77
CA ALA A 99 -2.78 -4.80 -15.09
C ALA A 99 -3.62 -3.73 -15.84
N GLN A 100 -4.44 -2.95 -15.12
CA GLN A 100 -5.32 -1.92 -15.72
C GLN A 100 -4.76 -0.51 -15.60
N PHE A 101 -3.76 -0.28 -14.75
CA PHE A 101 -3.19 1.04 -14.53
C PHE A 101 -1.81 1.16 -15.19
N ASN A 102 -1.63 2.20 -16.00
CA ASN A 102 -0.37 2.47 -16.70
C ASN A 102 0.27 3.82 -16.31
N GLY A 103 -0.12 4.40 -15.20
CA GLY A 103 0.50 5.61 -14.65
C GLY A 103 1.64 5.31 -13.68
N LEU A 104 2.09 6.35 -12.98
CA LEU A 104 3.05 6.25 -11.88
C LEU A 104 2.33 6.21 -10.53
N TYR A 105 3.08 5.87 -9.49
CA TYR A 105 2.57 5.87 -8.12
C TYR A 105 3.26 6.92 -7.27
N HIS A 106 2.62 7.21 -6.13
CA HIS A 106 3.24 7.91 -5.02
C HIS A 106 2.76 7.28 -3.70
N VAL A 107 3.70 6.69 -2.97
CA VAL A 107 3.43 6.03 -1.69
C VAL A 107 3.58 7.04 -0.56
N LEU A 108 2.48 7.29 0.16
CA LEU A 108 2.48 8.26 1.26
C LEU A 108 3.23 7.76 2.50
N GLY A 109 3.26 6.44 2.71
CA GLY A 109 3.80 5.81 3.92
C GLY A 109 2.78 5.70 5.05
N GLY A 110 1.51 6.00 4.79
CA GLY A 110 0.40 5.95 5.74
C GLY A 110 -0.71 6.94 5.41
N LYS A 111 -1.49 7.28 6.42
CA LYS A 111 -2.57 8.28 6.37
C LYS A 111 -2.53 9.17 7.61
N ILE A 112 -3.08 10.37 7.52
CA ILE A 112 -3.21 11.27 8.65
C ILE A 112 -4.12 10.62 9.69
N SER A 113 -3.58 10.31 10.86
CA SER A 113 -4.30 9.67 11.97
C SER A 113 -3.88 10.31 13.30
N PRO A 114 -4.60 11.34 13.77
CA PRO A 114 -4.29 12.00 15.03
C PRO A 114 -4.32 11.06 16.23
N MET A 115 -5.18 10.03 16.17
CA MET A 115 -5.27 9.02 17.25
C MET A 115 -4.04 8.14 17.35
N GLU A 116 -3.34 7.93 16.22
CA GLU A 116 -2.09 7.16 16.13
C GLU A 116 -0.85 8.08 16.17
N GLY A 117 -1.06 9.40 16.31
CA GLY A 117 0.02 10.39 16.35
C GLY A 117 0.66 10.68 14.99
N VAL A 118 0.02 10.25 13.87
CA VAL A 118 0.53 10.46 12.51
C VAL A 118 0.00 11.77 11.96
N GLY A 119 0.89 12.75 11.74
CA GLY A 119 0.59 14.03 11.13
C GLY A 119 1.00 14.09 9.65
N PRO A 120 0.63 15.18 8.94
CA PRO A 120 1.01 15.36 7.54
C PRO A 120 2.53 15.39 7.29
N GLN A 121 3.32 15.80 8.28
CA GLN A 121 4.78 15.86 8.21
C GLN A 121 5.46 14.50 8.26
N ASP A 122 4.73 13.47 8.75
CA ASP A 122 5.23 12.10 8.87
C ASP A 122 5.01 11.31 7.56
N LEU A 123 4.31 11.94 6.60
CA LEU A 123 3.94 11.36 5.31
C LEU A 123 4.68 12.01 4.15
N ASN A 124 4.83 11.29 3.05
CA ASN A 124 5.49 11.77 1.84
C ASN A 124 4.67 12.80 1.03
N ILE A 125 3.85 13.64 1.71
CA ILE A 125 2.95 14.60 1.05
C ILE A 125 3.74 15.75 0.41
N VAL A 126 4.78 16.25 1.09
CA VAL A 126 5.60 17.38 0.58
C VAL A 126 6.26 17.02 -0.75
N SER A 127 6.80 15.79 -0.88
CA SER A 127 7.42 15.32 -2.11
C SER A 127 6.40 15.17 -3.24
N LEU A 128 5.17 14.72 -2.95
CA LEU A 128 4.07 14.68 -3.91
C LEU A 128 3.72 16.07 -4.44
N VAL A 129 3.49 17.03 -3.54
CA VAL A 129 3.15 18.42 -3.91
C VAL A 129 4.25 19.05 -4.76
N ASN A 130 5.53 18.84 -4.41
CA ASN A 130 6.66 19.34 -5.18
C ASN A 130 6.69 18.72 -6.59
N LYS A 131 6.39 17.43 -6.71
CA LYS A 131 6.33 16.73 -8.00
C LYS A 131 5.23 17.31 -8.90
N VAL A 132 4.05 17.58 -8.34
CA VAL A 132 2.96 18.23 -9.08
C VAL A 132 3.33 19.65 -9.52
N LYS A 133 3.97 20.43 -8.66
CA LYS A 133 4.42 21.80 -8.96
C LYS A 133 5.43 21.89 -10.10
N GLN A 134 6.13 20.81 -10.43
CA GLN A 134 7.02 20.73 -11.58
C GLN A 134 6.27 20.74 -12.94
N GLY A 135 4.94 20.62 -12.94
CA GLY A 135 4.07 20.89 -14.08
C GLY A 135 3.87 19.73 -15.07
N ASN A 136 4.46 18.57 -14.83
CA ASN A 136 4.32 17.40 -15.73
C ASN A 136 3.07 16.55 -15.42
N VAL A 137 2.51 16.67 -14.20
CA VAL A 137 1.39 15.87 -13.72
C VAL A 137 0.08 16.56 -14.08
N LYS A 138 -0.81 15.83 -14.76
CA LYS A 138 -2.13 16.30 -15.19
C LYS A 138 -3.26 15.74 -14.31
N GLU A 139 -3.05 14.56 -13.75
CA GLU A 139 -4.06 13.90 -12.92
C GLU A 139 -3.42 13.24 -11.70
N LEU A 140 -4.06 13.43 -10.54
CA LEU A 140 -3.84 12.64 -9.33
C LEU A 140 -5.08 11.79 -9.05
N ILE A 141 -4.86 10.48 -8.93
CA ILE A 141 -5.89 9.53 -8.53
C ILE A 141 -5.66 9.19 -7.07
N PHE A 142 -6.61 9.53 -6.20
CA PHE A 142 -6.56 9.14 -4.79
C PHE A 142 -7.07 7.71 -4.62
N ALA A 143 -6.17 6.82 -4.21
CA ALA A 143 -6.46 5.41 -3.98
C ALA A 143 -6.21 5.03 -2.49
N LEU A 144 -6.58 5.93 -1.58
CA LEU A 144 -6.52 5.69 -0.15
C LEU A 144 -7.75 4.94 0.34
N SER A 145 -7.63 4.32 1.51
CA SER A 145 -8.75 3.62 2.15
C SER A 145 -9.98 4.51 2.32
N SER A 146 -11.17 3.92 2.19
CA SER A 146 -12.45 4.63 2.34
C SER A 146 -12.83 4.83 3.81
N THR A 147 -11.86 5.24 4.63
CA THR A 147 -12.02 5.57 6.04
C THR A 147 -12.03 7.09 6.25
N MET A 148 -12.42 7.54 7.43
CA MET A 148 -12.39 8.97 7.78
C MET A 148 -10.97 9.55 7.67
N GLU A 149 -9.96 8.79 8.08
CA GLU A 149 -8.55 9.17 7.98
C GLU A 149 -8.09 9.27 6.52
N GLY A 150 -8.49 8.29 5.68
CA GLY A 150 -8.21 8.34 4.24
C GLY A 150 -8.85 9.54 3.55
N ASP A 151 -10.13 9.82 3.84
CA ASP A 151 -10.83 10.98 3.30
C ASP A 151 -10.22 12.30 3.82
N THR A 152 -9.79 12.36 5.10
CA THR A 152 -9.09 13.53 5.66
C THR A 152 -7.74 13.75 4.97
N THR A 153 -7.00 12.67 4.70
CA THR A 153 -5.71 12.73 4.01
C THR A 153 -5.89 13.21 2.56
N ASN A 154 -6.89 12.68 1.84
CA ASN A 154 -7.24 13.12 0.49
C ASN A 154 -7.58 14.62 0.47
N PHE A 155 -8.41 15.06 1.41
CA PHE A 155 -8.81 16.47 1.51
C PHE A 155 -7.61 17.38 1.83
N TYR A 156 -6.72 16.94 2.73
CA TYR A 156 -5.51 17.70 3.04
C TYR A 156 -4.61 17.86 1.82
N ILE A 157 -4.36 16.78 1.07
CA ILE A 157 -3.56 16.83 -0.15
C ILE A 157 -4.23 17.73 -1.20
N TYR A 158 -5.55 17.57 -1.42
CA TYR A 158 -6.33 18.40 -2.32
C TYR A 158 -6.16 19.91 -2.02
N LYS A 159 -6.23 20.29 -0.74
CA LYS A 159 -6.01 21.68 -0.31
C LYS A 159 -4.59 22.19 -0.58
N GLN A 160 -3.55 21.34 -0.49
CA GLN A 160 -2.18 21.71 -0.84
C GLN A 160 -1.97 21.95 -2.35
N LEU A 161 -2.87 21.43 -3.18
CA LEU A 161 -2.84 21.56 -4.64
C LEU A 161 -3.74 22.70 -5.16
N GLU A 162 -4.42 23.42 -4.28
CA GLU A 162 -5.30 24.52 -4.65
C GLU A 162 -4.56 25.59 -5.45
N GLY A 163 -5.12 25.99 -6.59
CA GLY A 163 -4.48 26.93 -7.52
C GLY A 163 -3.53 26.31 -8.56
N LEU A 164 -3.33 24.99 -8.56
CA LEU A 164 -2.62 24.29 -9.61
C LEU A 164 -3.60 23.72 -10.64
N GLU A 165 -3.22 23.76 -11.92
CA GLU A 165 -4.02 23.18 -13.02
C GLU A 165 -3.85 21.65 -13.06
N ILE A 166 -4.48 20.96 -12.14
CA ILE A 166 -4.43 19.49 -12.04
C ILE A 166 -5.85 18.93 -11.81
N THR A 167 -6.15 17.83 -12.47
CA THR A 167 -7.36 17.06 -12.20
C THR A 167 -7.10 16.13 -11.00
N THR A 168 -8.04 16.09 -10.07
CA THR A 168 -8.01 15.11 -8.97
C THR A 168 -9.20 14.19 -9.09
N SER A 169 -8.97 12.90 -8.98
CA SER A 169 -10.00 11.86 -9.02
C SER A 169 -9.81 10.87 -7.86
N THR A 170 -10.82 10.05 -7.59
CA THR A 170 -10.73 8.97 -6.61
C THR A 170 -11.10 7.65 -7.27
N ILE A 171 -10.54 6.55 -6.78
CA ILE A 171 -10.99 5.23 -7.21
C ILE A 171 -12.50 5.08 -6.91
N ALA A 172 -13.20 4.39 -7.81
CA ALA A 172 -14.64 4.16 -7.67
C ALA A 172 -14.91 3.38 -6.36
N ARG A 173 -15.94 3.82 -5.65
CA ARG A 173 -16.44 3.18 -4.43
C ARG A 173 -17.79 2.59 -4.72
N GLY A 174 -17.98 1.31 -4.47
CA GLY A 174 -19.23 0.64 -4.79
C GLY A 174 -19.29 -0.79 -4.30
N ILE A 175 -20.30 -1.50 -4.77
CA ILE A 175 -20.52 -2.90 -4.45
C ILE A 175 -19.52 -3.75 -5.23
N SER A 176 -18.93 -4.75 -4.57
CA SER A 176 -17.97 -5.67 -5.18
C SER A 176 -18.64 -6.49 -6.28
N VAL A 177 -17.87 -6.79 -7.32
CA VAL A 177 -18.37 -7.64 -8.42
C VAL A 177 -18.61 -9.06 -7.90
N GLY A 178 -19.84 -9.55 -8.08
CA GLY A 178 -20.26 -10.87 -7.63
C GLY A 178 -20.92 -10.89 -6.25
N ASP A 179 -20.95 -9.78 -5.53
CA ASP A 179 -21.66 -9.68 -4.25
C ASP A 179 -23.17 -9.46 -4.46
N GLU A 180 -23.96 -10.03 -3.57
CA GLU A 180 -25.41 -9.78 -3.51
C GLU A 180 -25.69 -8.52 -2.68
N LEU A 181 -26.69 -7.74 -3.09
CA LEU A 181 -27.02 -6.44 -2.45
C LEU A 181 -27.35 -6.57 -0.95
N GLU A 182 -27.91 -7.71 -0.55
CA GLU A 182 -28.30 -7.95 0.85
C GLU A 182 -27.12 -8.09 1.81
N TYR A 183 -25.91 -8.39 1.28
CA TYR A 183 -24.67 -8.48 2.09
C TYR A 183 -23.86 -7.19 2.10
N ALA A 184 -24.25 -6.21 1.27
CA ALA A 184 -23.58 -4.91 1.28
C ALA A 184 -23.99 -4.11 2.52
N ASP A 185 -23.02 -3.46 3.17
CA ASP A 185 -23.32 -2.55 4.26
C ASP A 185 -24.13 -1.32 3.76
N GLU A 186 -24.94 -0.74 4.66
CA GLU A 186 -25.86 0.36 4.33
C GLU A 186 -25.14 1.59 3.77
N VAL A 187 -23.92 1.90 4.25
CA VAL A 187 -23.14 3.06 3.83
C VAL A 187 -22.64 2.85 2.40
N THR A 188 -22.08 1.67 2.11
CA THR A 188 -21.62 1.31 0.77
C THR A 188 -22.76 1.29 -0.23
N LEU A 189 -23.91 0.68 0.14
CA LEU A 189 -25.09 0.64 -0.73
C LEU A 189 -25.64 2.05 -1.00
N GLY A 190 -25.78 2.87 0.04
CA GLY A 190 -26.23 4.25 -0.08
C GLY A 190 -25.32 5.08 -0.99
N ARG A 191 -24.00 5.00 -0.81
CA ARG A 191 -23.00 5.67 -1.67
C ARG A 191 -23.05 5.19 -3.12
N SER A 192 -23.24 3.89 -3.34
CA SER A 192 -23.36 3.32 -4.68
C SER A 192 -24.58 3.85 -5.43
N ILE A 193 -25.72 4.03 -4.75
CA ILE A 193 -26.92 4.63 -5.32
C ILE A 193 -26.70 6.10 -5.65
N LEU A 194 -26.08 6.87 -4.77
CA LEU A 194 -25.80 8.29 -4.98
C LEU A 194 -24.82 8.52 -6.15
N ASN A 195 -23.77 7.69 -6.23
CA ASN A 195 -22.72 7.79 -7.24
C ASN A 195 -22.98 6.89 -8.47
N ARG A 196 -24.21 6.42 -8.66
CA ARG A 196 -24.56 5.56 -9.80
C ARG A 196 -24.15 6.18 -11.12
N VAL A 197 -23.63 5.35 -12.00
CA VAL A 197 -23.25 5.77 -13.37
C VAL A 197 -24.35 5.38 -14.36
N PRO A 198 -24.54 6.11 -15.48
CA PRO A 198 -25.42 5.70 -16.56
C PRO A 198 -25.04 4.30 -17.08
N PHE A 199 -26.04 3.44 -17.31
CA PHE A 199 -25.83 2.05 -17.74
C PHE A 199 -24.97 1.92 -19.00
N GLU A 200 -25.11 2.86 -19.93
CA GLU A 200 -24.34 2.92 -21.17
C GLU A 200 -22.81 3.07 -20.92
N ARG A 201 -22.42 3.70 -19.80
CA ARG A 201 -20.99 3.80 -19.42
C ARG A 201 -20.46 2.52 -18.82
N SER A 202 -21.30 1.74 -18.14
CA SER A 202 -20.89 0.46 -17.55
C SER A 202 -20.61 -0.61 -18.59
N ILE A 203 -21.31 -0.60 -19.74
CA ILE A 203 -21.11 -1.54 -20.85
C ILE A 203 -19.82 -1.25 -21.63
N LYS A 204 -19.41 0.03 -21.69
CA LYS A 204 -18.17 0.45 -22.42
C LYS A 204 -16.90 0.25 -21.62
N ALA A 205 -16.99 -0.06 -20.36
CA ALA A 205 -15.85 -0.28 -19.47
C ALA A 205 -15.42 -1.76 -19.37
N THR A 206 -16.12 -2.65 -20.09
CA THR A 206 -15.78 -4.06 -20.24
C THR A 206 -15.09 -4.29 -21.59
#